data_089df43e188ab6c2b7c0d27f80a9b888
#
_entry.id   089df43e188ab6c2b7c0d27f80a9b888
#
_cell.length_a   1.000
_cell.length_b   1.000
_cell.length_c   1.000
_cell.angle_alpha   90.00
_cell.angle_beta   90.00
_cell.angle_gamma   90.00
#
_symmetry.space_group_name_H-M   'P 1'
#
loop_
_entity.id
_entity.type
_entity.pdbx_description
1 polymer ?
#
loop_
_entity_poly.entity_id
_entity_poly.type
_entity_poly.pdbx_seq_one_letter_code
_entity_poly.pdbx_strand_id
1 'polypeptide(L)'
;ETLNSWGVKCIGYHGGMTEEEREDTQNRFIRREVDVAVATNAFGMGIDRSDVRFVIHFEVPGSVEAYYQEAGRAGRDGEAAHCELLWNYADTRTQEFFLEGANPGYGTICQVYQFLHGEADESQEVHASIEEITGAVEVKNGMAVSSSLAVLGRGGYLERFDVPGQRRRGTRLCHPEVEAGGLELDRVALEEKERRDRQKLQAMVELCYGAGCRQRAILEYFGEQEPGECGTCDVCRSDYGTDRRAPTEIEDLVVRKVLSGVARMSRRTSRGWEGIFGRGRIVQMLMGSKSQEIMRVRLHELSTYGILKGKGTAYLNELFHSLHAVGLLVTQRGEYPLVTLTSKGEQAMKGEIEYSLVWPEPLRESTARSPGAGAEGARLPLDPVLYARLKDLRNSLAREHRVPPYGVFSNRTLEDLARTRPVSVEEAMGIKGVGAVKAERFLKPFLELFRAEAGK
;
A
#
# COMPACT_ATOMS: atom_id res chain seq x y z
N GLU A 1 16.16 -3.70 12.16
CA GLU A 1 16.25 -4.31 13.52
C GLU A 1 15.64 -5.72 13.53
N THR A 2 14.39 -5.91 13.06
CA THR A 2 13.70 -7.21 13.08
C THR A 2 14.46 -8.31 12.32
N LEU A 3 14.97 -8.04 11.13
CA LEU A 3 15.73 -9.02 10.35
C LEU A 3 17.02 -9.41 11.07
N ASN A 4 17.73 -8.46 11.68
CA ASN A 4 18.92 -8.74 12.47
C ASN A 4 18.61 -9.61 13.69
N SER A 5 17.44 -9.44 14.33
CA SER A 5 17.00 -10.29 15.44
C SER A 5 16.71 -11.74 15.01
N TRP A 6 16.47 -11.97 13.72
CA TRP A 6 16.33 -13.31 13.13
C TRP A 6 17.63 -13.90 12.62
N GLY A 7 18.77 -13.22 12.87
CA GLY A 7 20.09 -13.67 12.45
C GLY A 7 20.46 -13.32 11.00
N VAL A 8 19.63 -12.53 10.32
CA VAL A 8 19.91 -12.04 8.95
C VAL A 8 20.78 -10.79 9.05
N LYS A 9 21.99 -10.82 8.49
CA LYS A 9 22.88 -9.65 8.44
C LYS A 9 22.29 -8.60 7.50
N CYS A 10 21.65 -7.58 8.06
CA CYS A 10 21.03 -6.53 7.26
C CYS A 10 21.46 -5.13 7.70
N ILE A 11 21.41 -4.21 6.74
CA ILE A 11 21.62 -2.77 6.93
C ILE A 11 20.42 -1.97 6.40
N GLY A 12 20.24 -0.77 6.98
CA GLY A 12 19.25 0.20 6.50
C GLY A 12 19.92 1.30 5.67
N TYR A 13 19.23 1.78 4.63
CA TYR A 13 19.66 2.92 3.82
C TYR A 13 18.47 3.82 3.51
N HIS A 14 18.55 5.11 3.86
CA HIS A 14 17.49 6.07 3.60
C HIS A 14 18.02 7.50 3.44
N GLY A 15 17.22 8.39 2.87
CA GLY A 15 17.61 9.77 2.58
C GLY A 15 17.93 10.66 3.80
N GLY A 16 17.52 10.26 5.01
CA GLY A 16 17.83 10.95 6.25
C GLY A 16 19.23 10.64 6.84
N MET A 17 19.98 9.73 6.22
CA MET A 17 21.37 9.44 6.61
C MET A 17 22.31 10.51 6.08
N THR A 18 23.43 10.74 6.81
CA THR A 18 24.53 11.59 6.33
C THR A 18 25.20 10.97 5.09
N GLU A 19 25.97 11.76 4.36
CA GLU A 19 26.67 11.28 3.17
C GLU A 19 27.67 10.17 3.53
N GLU A 20 28.39 10.34 4.63
CA GLU A 20 29.35 9.34 5.15
C GLU A 20 28.64 8.03 5.54
N GLU A 21 27.53 8.08 6.26
CA GLU A 21 26.73 6.90 6.61
C GLU A 21 26.21 6.18 5.38
N ARG A 22 25.76 6.90 4.37
CA ARG A 22 25.30 6.33 3.11
C ARG A 22 26.42 5.63 2.36
N GLU A 23 27.60 6.26 2.29
CA GLU A 23 28.77 5.69 1.63
C GLU A 23 29.26 4.42 2.35
N ASP A 24 29.37 4.45 3.69
CA ASP A 24 29.74 3.26 4.47
C ASP A 24 28.76 2.11 4.25
N THR A 25 27.48 2.40 4.38
CA THR A 25 26.41 1.41 4.17
C THR A 25 26.47 0.79 2.78
N GLN A 26 26.66 1.60 1.75
CA GLN A 26 26.80 1.15 0.37
C GLN A 26 28.04 0.27 0.18
N ASN A 27 29.19 0.70 0.71
CA ASN A 27 30.44 -0.03 0.62
C ASN A 27 30.36 -1.40 1.31
N ARG A 28 29.75 -1.48 2.48
CA ARG A 28 29.54 -2.74 3.22
C ARG A 28 28.65 -3.72 2.43
N PHE A 29 27.61 -3.22 1.77
CA PHE A 29 26.78 -4.06 0.90
C PHE A 29 27.55 -4.54 -0.33
N ILE A 30 28.33 -3.69 -0.99
CA ILE A 30 29.16 -4.03 -2.16
C ILE A 30 30.23 -5.07 -1.78
N ARG A 31 30.85 -4.92 -0.60
CA ARG A 31 31.88 -5.85 -0.09
C ARG A 31 31.32 -7.16 0.46
N ARG A 32 29.99 -7.38 0.38
CA ARG A 32 29.30 -8.59 0.87
C ARG A 32 29.45 -8.81 2.40
N GLU A 33 29.65 -7.75 3.17
CA GLU A 33 29.70 -7.80 4.62
C GLU A 33 28.31 -8.03 5.24
N VAL A 34 27.26 -7.78 4.44
CA VAL A 34 25.85 -7.95 4.79
C VAL A 34 25.09 -8.64 3.67
N ASP A 35 24.06 -9.40 4.06
CA ASP A 35 23.29 -10.22 3.13
C ASP A 35 22.12 -9.42 2.52
N VAL A 36 21.53 -8.49 3.28
CA VAL A 36 20.34 -7.75 2.90
C VAL A 36 20.51 -6.25 3.12
N ALA A 37 20.13 -5.45 2.15
CA ALA A 37 19.92 -4.01 2.29
C ALA A 37 18.43 -3.69 2.31
N VAL A 38 17.95 -3.06 3.38
CA VAL A 38 16.57 -2.52 3.47
C VAL A 38 16.67 -1.04 3.16
N ALA A 39 16.13 -0.63 2.03
CA ALA A 39 16.41 0.69 1.51
C ALA A 39 15.17 1.40 0.96
N THR A 40 15.18 2.73 0.97
CA THR A 40 14.28 3.53 0.16
C THR A 40 14.83 3.65 -1.28
N ASN A 41 14.07 4.27 -2.18
CA ASN A 41 14.49 4.56 -3.56
C ASN A 41 15.82 5.35 -3.68
N ALA A 42 16.27 5.97 -2.57
CA ALA A 42 17.58 6.62 -2.52
C ALA A 42 18.77 5.64 -2.66
N PHE A 43 18.57 4.34 -2.41
CA PHE A 43 19.57 3.28 -2.55
C PHE A 43 19.63 2.81 -4.00
N GLY A 44 20.02 3.66 -4.90
CA GLY A 44 19.87 3.30 -6.30
C GLY A 44 20.99 3.68 -7.22
N MET A 45 21.46 4.88 -7.15
CA MET A 45 22.52 5.37 -8.03
C MET A 45 23.91 4.90 -7.53
N GLY A 46 24.57 4.06 -8.33
CA GLY A 46 25.95 3.64 -8.04
C GLY A 46 26.14 2.27 -7.39
N ILE A 47 25.07 1.47 -7.16
CA ILE A 47 25.25 0.10 -6.69
C ILE A 47 25.46 -0.81 -7.87
N ASP A 48 26.71 -1.22 -8.05
CA ASP A 48 27.12 -2.21 -9.04
C ASP A 48 27.51 -3.53 -8.37
N ARG A 49 26.50 -4.16 -7.75
CA ARG A 49 26.63 -5.52 -7.22
C ARG A 49 25.88 -6.47 -8.16
N SER A 50 26.61 -7.34 -8.85
CA SER A 50 26.06 -8.22 -9.88
C SER A 50 25.30 -9.43 -9.32
N ASP A 51 25.68 -9.91 -8.11
CA ASP A 51 25.17 -11.13 -7.49
C ASP A 51 23.95 -10.92 -6.57
N VAL A 52 23.13 -9.91 -6.81
CA VAL A 52 21.87 -9.70 -6.08
C VAL A 52 20.90 -10.81 -6.47
N ARG A 53 20.53 -11.64 -5.49
CA ARG A 53 19.65 -12.82 -5.72
C ARG A 53 18.17 -12.51 -5.61
N PHE A 54 17.80 -11.45 -4.93
CA PHE A 54 16.40 -11.04 -4.83
C PHE A 54 16.24 -9.52 -4.67
N VAL A 55 15.13 -9.01 -5.20
CA VAL A 55 14.62 -7.67 -4.94
C VAL A 55 13.17 -7.79 -4.51
N ILE A 56 12.87 -7.31 -3.31
CA ILE A 56 11.51 -7.33 -2.74
C ILE A 56 11.02 -5.90 -2.59
N HIS A 57 9.98 -5.53 -3.31
CA HIS A 57 9.28 -4.27 -3.12
C HIS A 57 8.19 -4.45 -2.05
N PHE A 58 8.39 -3.82 -0.91
CA PHE A 58 7.43 -3.83 0.19
C PHE A 58 6.26 -2.88 -0.06
N GLU A 59 6.52 -1.80 -0.79
CA GLU A 59 5.52 -0.83 -1.26
C GLU A 59 5.60 -0.72 -2.79
N VAL A 60 4.48 -0.34 -3.42
CA VAL A 60 4.44 -0.16 -4.86
C VAL A 60 5.32 1.02 -5.29
N PRO A 61 6.20 0.86 -6.29
CA PRO A 61 6.92 1.97 -6.90
C PRO A 61 5.98 2.97 -7.59
N GLY A 62 6.42 4.22 -7.73
CA GLY A 62 5.62 5.29 -8.33
C GLY A 62 5.42 5.16 -9.85
N SER A 63 6.18 4.29 -10.52
CA SER A 63 6.07 4.05 -11.96
C SER A 63 6.67 2.71 -12.37
N VAL A 64 6.33 2.25 -13.57
CA VAL A 64 6.92 1.04 -14.18
C VAL A 64 8.42 1.22 -14.41
N GLU A 65 8.87 2.43 -14.75
CA GLU A 65 10.29 2.74 -14.92
C GLU A 65 11.07 2.56 -13.60
N ALA A 66 10.52 3.06 -12.48
CA ALA A 66 11.13 2.89 -11.16
C ALA A 66 11.19 1.41 -10.78
N TYR A 67 10.08 0.69 -10.93
CA TYR A 67 10.03 -0.76 -10.72
C TYR A 67 11.08 -1.50 -11.54
N TYR A 68 11.18 -1.21 -12.83
CA TYR A 68 12.12 -1.86 -13.75
C TYR A 68 13.58 -1.59 -13.37
N GLN A 69 13.92 -0.35 -13.01
CA GLN A 69 15.27 0.03 -12.57
C GLN A 69 15.65 -0.64 -11.24
N GLU A 70 14.71 -0.78 -10.32
CA GLU A 70 14.94 -1.39 -9.02
C GLU A 70 15.00 -2.91 -9.14
N ALA A 71 14.05 -3.55 -9.80
CA ALA A 71 14.02 -4.98 -10.07
C ALA A 71 15.22 -5.44 -10.93
N GLY A 72 15.64 -4.62 -11.89
CA GLY A 72 16.79 -4.87 -12.78
C GLY A 72 18.15 -4.87 -12.09
N ARG A 73 18.22 -4.71 -10.77
CA ARG A 73 19.43 -4.94 -9.98
C ARG A 73 19.69 -6.41 -9.71
N ALA A 74 18.65 -7.24 -9.75
CA ALA A 74 18.73 -8.66 -9.51
C ALA A 74 19.33 -9.39 -10.73
N GLY A 75 20.24 -10.34 -10.48
CA GLY A 75 20.76 -11.28 -11.48
C GLY A 75 21.60 -10.65 -12.59
N ARG A 76 22.32 -9.57 -12.34
CA ARG A 76 23.21 -8.95 -13.35
C ARG A 76 24.36 -9.82 -13.80
N ASP A 77 24.70 -10.86 -13.05
CA ASP A 77 25.67 -11.87 -13.39
C ASP A 77 25.10 -12.98 -14.31
N GLY A 78 23.83 -12.90 -14.69
CA GLY A 78 23.15 -13.90 -15.51
C GLY A 78 22.59 -15.09 -14.74
N GLU A 79 22.86 -15.18 -13.43
CA GLU A 79 22.31 -16.24 -12.59
C GLU A 79 20.86 -15.96 -12.18
N ALA A 80 20.12 -17.02 -11.84
CA ALA A 80 18.72 -16.91 -11.45
C ALA A 80 18.55 -15.98 -10.24
N ALA A 81 17.62 -15.06 -10.35
CA ALA A 81 17.25 -14.11 -9.32
C ALA A 81 15.73 -13.95 -9.22
N HIS A 82 15.24 -13.54 -8.07
CA HIS A 82 13.81 -13.41 -7.77
C HIS A 82 13.43 -11.96 -7.53
N CYS A 83 12.36 -11.49 -8.19
CA CYS A 83 11.78 -10.18 -7.97
C CYS A 83 10.35 -10.35 -7.45
N GLU A 84 10.07 -9.80 -6.27
CA GLU A 84 8.76 -9.87 -5.62
C GLU A 84 8.21 -8.47 -5.40
N LEU A 85 6.92 -8.27 -5.66
CA LEU A 85 6.20 -7.05 -5.31
C LEU A 85 5.03 -7.40 -4.41
N LEU A 86 5.10 -6.95 -3.15
CA LEU A 86 4.00 -7.11 -2.19
C LEU A 86 2.97 -6.02 -2.44
N TRP A 87 1.93 -6.37 -3.21
CA TRP A 87 0.95 -5.40 -3.68
C TRP A 87 -0.25 -5.24 -2.73
N ASN A 88 -0.49 -3.99 -2.33
CA ASN A 88 -1.74 -3.57 -1.71
C ASN A 88 -2.17 -2.23 -2.32
N TYR A 89 -3.43 -2.12 -2.76
CA TYR A 89 -3.93 -0.86 -3.33
C TYR A 89 -3.81 0.33 -2.36
N ALA A 90 -3.86 0.10 -1.06
CA ALA A 90 -3.68 1.16 -0.06
C ALA A 90 -2.32 1.86 -0.15
N ASP A 91 -1.30 1.19 -0.71
CA ASP A 91 0.06 1.72 -0.84
C ASP A 91 0.13 2.82 -1.92
N THR A 92 -0.84 2.86 -2.85
CA THR A 92 -0.96 3.96 -3.82
C THR A 92 -1.14 5.32 -3.15
N ARG A 93 -1.70 5.38 -1.94
CA ARG A 93 -1.86 6.64 -1.19
C ARG A 93 -0.52 7.31 -0.88
N THR A 94 0.50 6.51 -0.61
CA THR A 94 1.87 7.02 -0.41
C THR A 94 2.38 7.65 -1.71
N GLN A 95 2.15 6.99 -2.84
CA GLN A 95 2.56 7.51 -4.15
C GLN A 95 1.74 8.73 -4.58
N GLU A 96 0.44 8.74 -4.31
CA GLU A 96 -0.44 9.89 -4.54
C GLU A 96 0.04 11.11 -3.72
N PHE A 97 0.41 10.92 -2.44
CA PHE A 97 0.96 11.98 -1.62
C PHE A 97 2.27 12.55 -2.19
N PHE A 98 3.17 11.71 -2.70
CA PHE A 98 4.39 12.17 -3.37
C PHE A 98 4.09 12.87 -4.70
N LEU A 99 3.12 12.37 -5.45
CA LEU A 99 2.70 12.96 -6.72
C LEU A 99 2.09 14.36 -6.51
N GLU A 100 1.20 14.52 -5.52
CA GLU A 100 0.65 15.82 -5.13
C GLU A 100 1.74 16.78 -4.68
N GLY A 101 2.72 16.31 -3.91
CA GLY A 101 3.87 17.09 -3.49
C GLY A 101 4.77 17.52 -4.65
N ALA A 102 4.96 16.66 -5.65
CA ALA A 102 5.79 16.94 -6.83
C ALA A 102 5.10 17.84 -7.88
N ASN A 103 3.76 17.96 -7.82
CA ASN A 103 2.93 18.69 -8.78
C ASN A 103 2.01 19.70 -8.06
N PRO A 104 2.56 20.77 -7.45
CA PRO A 104 1.74 21.79 -6.83
C PRO A 104 0.86 22.49 -7.87
N GLY A 105 -0.42 22.62 -7.57
CA GLY A 105 -1.33 23.40 -8.41
C GLY A 105 -0.94 24.88 -8.45
N TYR A 106 -1.34 25.59 -9.52
CA TYR A 106 -1.05 27.02 -9.69
C TYR A 106 -1.44 27.86 -8.44
N GLY A 107 -2.59 27.56 -7.81
CA GLY A 107 -3.03 28.23 -6.60
C GLY A 107 -2.06 28.09 -5.43
N THR A 108 -1.50 26.89 -5.22
CA THR A 108 -0.47 26.64 -4.19
C THR A 108 0.81 27.43 -4.48
N ILE A 109 1.23 27.48 -5.75
CA ILE A 109 2.40 28.27 -6.16
C ILE A 109 2.19 29.75 -5.87
N CYS A 110 1.01 30.29 -6.19
CA CYS A 110 0.64 31.67 -5.87
C CYS A 110 0.64 31.95 -4.35
N GLN A 111 0.12 31.03 -3.53
CA GLN A 111 0.11 31.18 -2.07
C GLN A 111 1.54 31.20 -1.51
N VAL A 112 2.41 30.31 -1.99
CA VAL A 112 3.83 30.29 -1.61
C VAL A 112 4.52 31.62 -2.00
N TYR A 113 4.28 32.10 -3.22
CA TYR A 113 4.86 33.36 -3.69
C TYR A 113 4.33 34.56 -2.88
N GLN A 114 3.03 34.58 -2.60
CA GLN A 114 2.41 35.65 -1.78
C GLN A 114 2.98 35.70 -0.35
N PHE A 115 3.21 34.51 0.24
CA PHE A 115 3.88 34.42 1.54
C PHE A 115 5.29 35.02 1.47
N LEU A 116 6.09 34.62 0.48
CA LEU A 116 7.45 35.12 0.31
C LEU A 116 7.46 36.64 0.10
N HIS A 117 6.52 37.15 -0.69
CA HIS A 117 6.38 38.58 -0.94
C HIS A 117 6.01 39.38 0.32
N GLY A 118 5.20 38.78 1.23
CA GLY A 118 4.83 39.40 2.50
C GLY A 118 5.93 39.39 3.57
N GLU A 119 6.82 38.39 3.52
CA GLU A 119 7.91 38.18 4.49
C GLU A 119 9.27 38.72 4.02
N ALA A 120 9.34 39.28 2.82
CA ALA A 120 10.58 39.80 2.26
C ALA A 120 11.07 41.06 3.02
N ASP A 121 12.35 41.08 3.35
CA ASP A 121 13.00 42.24 3.96
C ASP A 121 13.34 43.33 2.92
N GLU A 122 14.03 44.39 3.35
CA GLU A 122 14.45 45.49 2.47
C GLU A 122 15.36 45.03 1.32
N SER A 123 16.07 43.91 1.49
CA SER A 123 16.93 43.27 0.48
C SER A 123 16.19 42.27 -0.40
N GLN A 124 14.88 42.18 -0.25
CA GLN A 124 14.00 41.20 -0.93
C GLN A 124 14.36 39.73 -0.58
N GLU A 125 14.88 39.51 0.62
CA GLU A 125 15.29 38.21 1.12
C GLU A 125 14.33 37.67 2.16
N VAL A 126 14.07 36.36 2.10
CA VAL A 126 13.24 35.60 3.03
C VAL A 126 14.06 34.42 3.57
N HIS A 127 14.15 34.32 4.89
CA HIS A 127 14.91 33.30 5.59
C HIS A 127 14.03 32.22 6.22
N ALA A 128 12.80 32.06 5.76
CA ALA A 128 11.87 31.03 6.24
C ALA A 128 12.27 29.62 5.79
N SER A 129 12.12 28.66 6.70
CA SER A 129 12.26 27.22 6.41
C SER A 129 11.06 26.69 5.61
N ILE A 130 11.20 25.52 5.01
CA ILE A 130 10.10 24.85 4.31
C ILE A 130 8.93 24.58 5.26
N GLU A 131 9.21 24.21 6.52
CA GLU A 131 8.22 23.95 7.57
C GLU A 131 7.43 25.21 7.91
N GLU A 132 8.11 26.35 8.07
CA GLU A 132 7.49 27.65 8.36
C GLU A 132 6.57 28.07 7.21
N ILE A 133 7.04 27.97 5.95
CA ILE A 133 6.23 28.28 4.77
C ILE A 133 5.02 27.33 4.70
N THR A 134 5.24 26.02 4.92
CA THR A 134 4.18 25.01 4.88
C THR A 134 3.07 25.30 5.88
N GLY A 135 3.45 25.71 7.10
CA GLY A 135 2.49 26.10 8.14
C GLY A 135 1.71 27.38 7.80
N ALA A 136 2.38 28.37 7.21
CA ALA A 136 1.76 29.66 6.86
C ALA A 136 0.79 29.59 5.68
N VAL A 137 1.09 28.73 4.67
CA VAL A 137 0.22 28.57 3.49
C VAL A 137 -0.80 27.43 3.64
N GLU A 138 -0.91 26.81 4.83
CA GLU A 138 -1.83 25.73 5.15
C GLU A 138 -1.79 24.53 4.17
N VAL A 139 -0.62 24.27 3.59
CA VAL A 139 -0.43 23.13 2.68
C VAL A 139 -0.09 21.89 3.49
N LYS A 140 -0.75 20.78 3.21
CA LYS A 140 -0.55 19.50 3.93
C LYS A 140 0.80 18.84 3.68
N ASN A 141 1.50 19.23 2.62
CA ASN A 141 2.69 18.55 2.11
C ASN A 141 3.82 19.55 1.87
N GLY A 142 4.86 19.56 2.72
CA GLY A 142 6.03 20.42 2.56
C GLY A 142 6.81 20.22 1.25
N MET A 143 6.64 19.05 0.60
CA MET A 143 7.20 18.81 -0.73
C MET A 143 6.52 19.70 -1.78
N ALA A 144 5.24 20.02 -1.64
CA ALA A 144 4.55 20.95 -2.55
C ALA A 144 5.12 22.38 -2.43
N VAL A 145 5.55 22.80 -1.24
CA VAL A 145 6.26 24.06 -1.05
C VAL A 145 7.61 24.02 -1.75
N SER A 146 8.40 22.97 -1.55
CA SER A 146 9.70 22.80 -2.21
C SER A 146 9.57 22.79 -3.74
N SER A 147 8.55 22.11 -4.27
CA SER A 147 8.25 22.05 -5.70
C SER A 147 7.78 23.42 -6.23
N SER A 148 6.98 24.17 -5.44
CA SER A 148 6.56 25.53 -5.79
C SER A 148 7.74 26.49 -5.89
N LEU A 149 8.66 26.42 -4.94
CA LEU A 149 9.91 27.21 -4.98
C LEU A 149 10.76 26.86 -6.21
N ALA A 150 10.82 25.57 -6.58
CA ALA A 150 11.54 25.14 -7.78
C ALA A 150 10.87 25.63 -9.08
N VAL A 151 9.54 25.67 -9.14
CA VAL A 151 8.79 26.21 -10.29
C VAL A 151 9.02 27.72 -10.41
N LEU A 152 8.89 28.44 -9.30
CA LEU A 152 9.12 29.91 -9.26
C LEU A 152 10.58 30.26 -9.61
N GLY A 153 11.55 29.45 -9.15
CA GLY A 153 12.95 29.64 -9.51
C GLY A 153 13.21 29.44 -11.00
N ARG A 154 12.63 28.39 -11.61
CA ARG A 154 12.73 28.20 -13.06
C ARG A 154 12.03 29.26 -13.88
N GLY A 155 10.96 29.83 -13.32
CA GLY A 155 10.25 30.98 -13.90
C GLY A 155 10.99 32.31 -13.74
N GLY A 156 12.12 32.34 -13.03
CA GLY A 156 12.91 33.55 -12.80
C GLY A 156 12.35 34.48 -11.70
N TYR A 157 11.29 34.09 -11.00
CA TYR A 157 10.66 34.92 -9.95
C TYR A 157 11.41 34.94 -8.63
N LEU A 158 12.25 33.92 -8.38
CA LEU A 158 13.06 33.83 -7.17
C LEU A 158 14.40 33.13 -7.42
N GLU A 159 15.34 33.41 -6.52
CA GLU A 159 16.64 32.74 -6.43
C GLU A 159 16.82 32.14 -5.03
N ARG A 160 17.42 30.93 -4.98
CA ARG A 160 17.76 30.26 -3.73
C ARG A 160 19.24 30.41 -3.46
N PHE A 161 19.60 30.90 -2.26
CA PHE A 161 20.98 31.10 -1.85
C PHE A 161 21.29 30.40 -0.53
N ASP A 162 22.55 30.07 -0.31
CA ASP A 162 23.00 29.44 0.93
C ASP A 162 23.29 30.52 1.97
N VAL A 163 22.72 30.36 3.18
CA VAL A 163 22.92 31.28 4.27
C VAL A 163 24.19 30.87 5.05
N PRO A 164 25.23 31.71 5.13
CA PRO A 164 26.47 31.38 5.82
C PRO A 164 26.22 30.97 7.28
N GLY A 165 26.79 29.81 7.67
CA GLY A 165 26.67 29.28 9.03
C GLY A 165 25.33 28.61 9.36
N GLN A 166 24.43 28.45 8.39
CA GLN A 166 23.16 27.80 8.57
C GLN A 166 22.99 26.65 7.55
N ARG A 167 22.28 25.60 7.96
CA ARG A 167 21.92 24.50 7.04
C ARG A 167 20.72 24.81 6.13
N ARG A 168 20.02 25.91 6.39
CA ARG A 168 18.86 26.36 5.60
C ARG A 168 19.28 27.27 4.47
N ARG A 169 18.52 27.25 3.40
CA ARG A 169 18.69 28.16 2.26
C ARG A 169 17.74 29.34 2.37
N GLY A 170 18.23 30.53 2.06
CA GLY A 170 17.42 31.72 1.87
C GLY A 170 16.75 31.72 0.48
N THR A 171 15.77 32.60 0.33
CA THR A 171 15.06 32.87 -0.92
C THR A 171 15.08 34.37 -1.17
N ARG A 172 15.50 34.79 -2.36
CA ARG A 172 15.45 36.21 -2.80
C ARG A 172 14.40 36.37 -3.89
N LEU A 173 13.54 37.35 -3.78
CA LEU A 173 12.61 37.73 -4.84
C LEU A 173 13.35 38.48 -5.94
N CYS A 174 13.20 38.01 -7.19
CA CYS A 174 13.82 38.65 -8.35
C CYS A 174 12.91 39.71 -8.98
N HIS A 175 11.59 39.58 -8.80
CA HIS A 175 10.57 40.49 -9.35
C HIS A 175 9.56 40.88 -8.27
N PRO A 176 9.99 41.70 -7.27
CA PRO A 176 9.12 42.11 -6.16
C PRO A 176 7.94 42.99 -6.61
N GLU A 177 8.00 43.58 -7.80
CA GLU A 177 6.92 44.33 -8.43
C GLU A 177 5.76 43.47 -8.95
N VAL A 178 5.97 42.13 -9.08
CA VAL A 178 4.95 41.21 -9.57
C VAL A 178 4.16 40.65 -8.41
N GLU A 179 2.87 40.86 -8.37
CA GLU A 179 1.97 40.21 -7.40
C GLU A 179 1.72 38.76 -7.76
N ALA A 180 1.30 37.94 -6.78
CA ALA A 180 1.04 36.51 -6.97
C ALA A 180 0.02 36.18 -8.09
N GLY A 181 -0.95 37.07 -8.32
CA GLY A 181 -1.90 36.95 -9.43
C GLY A 181 -1.34 37.25 -10.82
N GLY A 182 -0.19 37.93 -10.89
CA GLY A 182 0.52 38.28 -12.13
C GLY A 182 1.61 37.32 -12.55
N LEU A 183 1.76 36.18 -11.88
CA LEU A 183 2.74 35.18 -12.24
C LEU A 183 2.43 34.56 -13.62
N GLU A 184 3.32 34.78 -14.57
CA GLU A 184 3.24 34.22 -15.93
C GLU A 184 3.90 32.83 -15.97
N LEU A 185 3.25 31.84 -15.35
CA LEU A 185 3.67 30.44 -15.38
C LEU A 185 2.89 29.67 -16.44
N ASP A 186 3.57 28.77 -17.11
CA ASP A 186 2.93 27.86 -18.07
C ASP A 186 2.06 26.82 -17.34
N ARG A 187 0.79 27.19 -17.13
CA ARG A 187 -0.21 26.35 -16.45
C ARG A 187 -0.47 25.06 -17.21
N VAL A 188 -0.44 25.12 -18.55
CA VAL A 188 -0.64 23.95 -19.40
C VAL A 188 0.47 22.93 -19.18
N ALA A 189 1.73 23.39 -19.15
CA ALA A 189 2.86 22.51 -18.86
C ALA A 189 2.81 21.90 -17.45
N LEU A 190 2.33 22.65 -16.45
CA LEU A 190 2.12 22.13 -15.08
C LEU A 190 1.07 21.02 -15.06
N GLU A 191 -0.10 21.25 -15.67
CA GLU A 191 -1.18 20.27 -15.76
C GLU A 191 -0.78 19.03 -16.57
N GLU A 192 -0.03 19.23 -17.68
CA GLU A 192 0.48 18.11 -18.47
C GLU A 192 1.52 17.28 -17.72
N LYS A 193 2.38 17.92 -16.91
CA LYS A 193 3.32 17.19 -16.04
C LYS A 193 2.57 16.34 -15.03
N GLU A 194 1.61 16.92 -14.31
CA GLU A 194 0.78 16.18 -13.35
C GLU A 194 0.06 15.01 -14.01
N ARG A 195 -0.55 15.22 -15.16
CA ARG A 195 -1.23 14.18 -15.93
C ARG A 195 -0.28 13.03 -16.31
N ARG A 196 0.93 13.34 -16.78
CA ARG A 196 1.94 12.32 -17.11
C ARG A 196 2.37 11.53 -15.88
N ASP A 197 2.61 12.20 -14.76
CA ASP A 197 3.01 11.54 -13.51
C ASP A 197 1.88 10.63 -12.99
N ARG A 198 0.60 11.06 -13.07
CA ARG A 198 -0.56 10.21 -12.76
C ARG A 198 -0.67 9.00 -13.69
N GLN A 199 -0.42 9.19 -15.00
CA GLN A 199 -0.44 8.09 -15.96
C GLN A 199 0.64 7.04 -15.66
N LYS A 200 1.83 7.45 -15.23
CA LYS A 200 2.90 6.53 -14.81
C LYS A 200 2.52 5.70 -13.60
N LEU A 201 1.95 6.32 -12.57
CA LEU A 201 1.44 5.60 -11.39
C LEU A 201 0.32 4.64 -11.80
N GLN A 202 -0.60 5.09 -12.66
CA GLN A 202 -1.69 4.26 -13.17
C GLN A 202 -1.17 3.03 -13.93
N ALA A 203 -0.16 3.19 -14.78
CA ALA A 203 0.46 2.07 -15.51
C ALA A 203 1.09 1.04 -14.54
N MET A 204 1.70 1.51 -13.45
CA MET A 204 2.24 0.62 -12.41
C MET A 204 1.13 -0.17 -11.69
N VAL A 205 0.01 0.50 -11.37
CA VAL A 205 -1.17 -0.16 -10.81
C VAL A 205 -1.73 -1.20 -11.79
N GLU A 206 -1.79 -0.88 -13.08
CA GLU A 206 -2.24 -1.82 -14.12
C GLU A 206 -1.32 -3.04 -14.25
N LEU A 207 0.00 -2.86 -14.13
CA LEU A 207 0.95 -3.97 -14.08
C LEU A 207 0.67 -4.90 -12.90
N CYS A 208 0.34 -4.35 -11.72
CA CYS A 208 0.01 -5.14 -10.53
C CYS A 208 -1.29 -5.94 -10.68
N TYR A 209 -2.31 -5.37 -11.32
CA TYR A 209 -3.60 -6.03 -11.54
C TYR A 209 -3.65 -6.87 -12.81
N GLY A 210 -2.72 -6.70 -13.73
CA GLY A 210 -2.71 -7.39 -15.01
C GLY A 210 -2.74 -8.91 -14.87
N ALA A 211 -3.50 -9.58 -15.74
CA ALA A 211 -3.59 -11.04 -15.82
C ALA A 211 -2.64 -11.64 -16.88
N GLY A 212 -1.92 -10.79 -17.59
CA GLY A 212 -0.94 -11.16 -18.61
C GLY A 212 0.48 -11.31 -18.07
N CYS A 213 1.38 -11.82 -18.92
CA CYS A 213 2.80 -11.94 -18.61
C CYS A 213 3.38 -10.60 -18.13
N ARG A 214 4.06 -10.60 -16.97
CA ARG A 214 4.61 -9.39 -16.35
C ARG A 214 5.67 -8.74 -17.23
N GLN A 215 6.59 -9.53 -17.76
CA GLN A 215 7.65 -9.04 -18.63
C GLN A 215 7.08 -8.48 -19.95
N ARG A 216 6.12 -9.17 -20.55
CA ARG A 216 5.42 -8.65 -21.73
C ARG A 216 4.79 -7.29 -21.47
N ALA A 217 4.07 -7.13 -20.37
CA ALA A 217 3.43 -5.86 -20.02
C ALA A 217 4.46 -4.72 -19.82
N ILE A 218 5.63 -5.03 -19.24
CA ILE A 218 6.73 -4.06 -19.08
C ILE A 218 7.33 -3.70 -20.44
N LEU A 219 7.59 -4.66 -21.32
CA LEU A 219 8.16 -4.41 -22.65
C LEU A 219 7.21 -3.61 -23.55
N GLU A 220 5.91 -3.94 -23.53
CA GLU A 220 4.85 -3.17 -24.19
C GLU A 220 4.78 -1.72 -23.67
N TYR A 221 4.95 -1.52 -22.35
CA TYR A 221 5.01 -0.18 -21.77
C TYR A 221 6.20 0.64 -22.31
N PHE A 222 7.34 0.01 -22.54
CA PHE A 222 8.52 0.65 -23.14
C PHE A 222 8.47 0.72 -24.68
N GLY A 223 7.37 0.28 -25.30
CA GLY A 223 7.11 0.43 -26.73
C GLY A 223 7.53 -0.74 -27.60
N GLU A 224 7.91 -1.88 -27.02
CA GLU A 224 8.19 -3.09 -27.80
C GLU A 224 6.90 -3.63 -28.43
N GLN A 225 6.96 -3.93 -29.71
CA GLN A 225 5.82 -4.43 -30.45
C GLN A 225 5.71 -5.95 -30.28
N GLU A 226 4.55 -6.42 -29.83
CA GLU A 226 4.21 -7.85 -29.68
C GLU A 226 5.29 -8.71 -28.98
N PRO A 227 5.79 -8.30 -27.79
CA PRO A 227 6.76 -9.11 -27.08
C PRO A 227 6.16 -10.45 -26.65
N GLY A 228 6.98 -11.50 -26.70
CA GLY A 228 6.57 -12.84 -26.30
C GLY A 228 6.32 -12.96 -24.77
N GLU A 229 5.76 -14.08 -24.35
CA GLU A 229 5.65 -14.41 -22.94
C GLU A 229 6.98 -14.90 -22.37
N CYS A 230 7.33 -14.49 -21.15
CA CYS A 230 8.67 -14.76 -20.58
C CYS A 230 8.83 -16.20 -20.05
N GLY A 231 7.76 -16.93 -19.78
CA GLY A 231 7.81 -18.26 -19.18
C GLY A 231 8.32 -18.32 -17.73
N THR A 232 8.65 -17.15 -17.10
CA THR A 232 9.33 -17.12 -15.81
C THR A 232 8.62 -16.31 -14.73
N CYS A 233 7.69 -15.41 -15.07
CA CYS A 233 6.94 -14.63 -14.10
C CYS A 233 5.84 -15.47 -13.40
N ASP A 234 5.25 -14.89 -12.34
CA ASP A 234 4.14 -15.47 -11.58
C ASP A 234 2.97 -15.90 -12.48
N VAL A 235 2.65 -15.13 -13.51
CA VAL A 235 1.58 -15.46 -14.47
C VAL A 235 1.98 -16.59 -15.41
N CYS A 236 3.20 -16.59 -15.95
CA CYS A 236 3.67 -17.62 -16.87
C CYS A 236 4.02 -18.95 -16.17
N ARG A 237 4.61 -18.86 -14.97
CA ARG A 237 4.95 -20.01 -14.13
C ARG A 237 3.81 -20.47 -13.26
N SER A 238 2.79 -19.64 -13.16
CA SER A 238 1.65 -20.08 -12.39
C SER A 238 1.24 -21.41 -12.99
N ASP A 239 1.25 -22.43 -12.16
CA ASP A 239 0.53 -23.69 -12.36
C ASP A 239 -0.98 -23.42 -12.59
N TYR A 240 -1.35 -22.13 -12.66
CA TYR A 240 -2.61 -21.61 -13.20
C TYR A 240 -2.93 -22.17 -14.60
N GLY A 241 -1.95 -22.74 -15.31
CA GLY A 241 -2.16 -23.41 -16.59
C GLY A 241 -2.42 -24.91 -16.51
N THR A 242 -1.85 -25.60 -15.51
CA THR A 242 -1.94 -27.08 -15.38
C THR A 242 -3.12 -27.54 -14.55
N ASP A 243 -3.57 -26.77 -13.56
CA ASP A 243 -4.68 -27.11 -12.67
C ASP A 243 -6.01 -26.43 -12.99
N ARG A 244 -6.15 -25.88 -14.20
CA ARG A 244 -7.45 -25.36 -14.63
C ARG A 244 -8.42 -26.51 -14.83
N ARG A 245 -9.52 -26.46 -14.12
CA ARG A 245 -10.62 -27.40 -14.29
C ARG A 245 -11.97 -26.69 -14.45
N ALA A 246 -12.90 -27.37 -15.04
CA ALA A 246 -14.28 -26.93 -15.09
C ALA A 246 -14.88 -26.78 -13.67
N PRO A 247 -15.81 -25.85 -13.46
CA PRO A 247 -16.51 -25.71 -12.19
C PRO A 247 -17.35 -26.95 -11.88
N THR A 248 -17.45 -27.29 -10.60
CA THR A 248 -18.58 -28.06 -10.11
C THR A 248 -19.85 -27.20 -10.15
N GLU A 249 -21.03 -27.79 -10.05
CA GLU A 249 -22.31 -27.04 -10.02
C GLU A 249 -22.34 -25.97 -8.91
N ILE A 250 -21.76 -26.29 -7.74
CA ILE A 250 -21.70 -25.36 -6.60
C ILE A 250 -20.75 -24.21 -6.91
N GLU A 251 -19.62 -24.47 -7.53
CA GLU A 251 -18.61 -23.47 -7.92
C GLU A 251 -19.14 -22.58 -9.04
N ASP A 252 -19.80 -23.13 -10.04
CA ASP A 252 -20.45 -22.36 -11.10
C ASP A 252 -21.48 -21.40 -10.53
N LEU A 253 -22.28 -21.85 -9.57
CA LEU A 253 -23.22 -20.99 -8.86
C LEU A 253 -22.52 -19.85 -8.12
N VAL A 254 -21.37 -20.10 -7.50
CA VAL A 254 -20.59 -19.05 -6.83
C VAL A 254 -20.07 -18.04 -7.84
N VAL A 255 -19.50 -18.48 -8.97
CA VAL A 255 -19.01 -17.63 -10.05
C VAL A 255 -20.14 -16.76 -10.60
N ARG A 256 -21.30 -17.34 -10.92
CA ARG A 256 -22.47 -16.58 -11.39
C ARG A 256 -22.94 -15.55 -10.37
N LYS A 257 -22.89 -15.84 -9.08
CA LYS A 257 -23.19 -14.86 -8.01
C LYS A 257 -22.18 -13.70 -7.99
N VAL A 258 -20.88 -13.99 -8.15
CA VAL A 258 -19.83 -12.97 -8.27
C VAL A 258 -20.07 -12.10 -9.49
N LEU A 259 -20.21 -12.72 -10.67
CA LEU A 259 -20.45 -11.98 -11.93
C LEU A 259 -21.73 -11.16 -11.87
N SER A 260 -22.81 -11.70 -11.30
CA SER A 260 -24.06 -10.94 -11.08
C SER A 260 -23.88 -9.75 -10.13
N GLY A 261 -23.04 -9.90 -9.10
CA GLY A 261 -22.68 -8.80 -8.20
C GLY A 261 -21.92 -7.71 -8.92
N VAL A 262 -20.94 -8.09 -9.74
CA VAL A 262 -20.17 -7.14 -10.58
C VAL A 262 -21.09 -6.43 -11.57
N ALA A 263 -22.00 -7.15 -12.25
CA ALA A 263 -22.96 -6.58 -13.18
C ALA A 263 -23.83 -5.50 -12.52
N ARG A 264 -24.37 -5.77 -11.31
CA ARG A 264 -25.21 -4.82 -10.57
C ARG A 264 -24.44 -3.60 -10.03
N MET A 265 -23.14 -3.72 -9.93
CA MET A 265 -22.22 -2.65 -9.54
C MET A 265 -21.50 -2.03 -10.74
N SER A 266 -22.00 -2.28 -11.96
CA SER A 266 -21.52 -1.72 -13.22
C SER A 266 -22.68 -1.09 -13.97
N ARG A 267 -22.38 -0.23 -14.94
CA ARG A 267 -23.35 0.37 -15.85
C ARG A 267 -23.35 -0.36 -17.18
N ARG A 268 -24.53 -0.69 -17.70
CA ARG A 268 -24.65 -1.19 -19.08
C ARG A 268 -24.67 -0.01 -20.06
N THR A 269 -23.81 -0.03 -21.04
CA THR A 269 -23.71 0.96 -22.12
C THR A 269 -23.89 0.30 -23.48
N SER A 270 -24.03 1.09 -24.55
CA SER A 270 -24.06 0.58 -25.93
C SER A 270 -22.74 -0.12 -26.35
N ARG A 271 -21.63 0.19 -25.67
CA ARG A 271 -20.31 -0.38 -25.94
C ARG A 271 -19.95 -1.56 -25.03
N GLY A 272 -20.84 -1.96 -24.11
CA GLY A 272 -20.63 -3.04 -23.16
C GLY A 272 -20.82 -2.61 -21.69
N TRP A 273 -20.07 -3.20 -20.79
CA TRP A 273 -20.14 -2.91 -19.37
C TRP A 273 -19.09 -1.87 -18.94
N GLU A 274 -19.50 -0.91 -18.13
CA GLU A 274 -18.67 0.14 -17.54
C GLU A 274 -18.66 -0.03 -16.03
N GLY A 275 -17.45 -0.14 -15.43
CA GLY A 275 -17.28 -0.31 -13.99
C GLY A 275 -17.60 0.99 -13.24
N ILE A 276 -18.18 0.85 -12.05
CA ILE A 276 -18.45 1.96 -11.14
C ILE A 276 -17.65 1.82 -9.85
N PHE A 277 -17.31 0.59 -9.48
CA PHE A 277 -16.64 0.29 -8.22
C PHE A 277 -15.42 -0.60 -8.42
N GLY A 278 -14.43 -0.41 -7.55
CA GLY A 278 -13.27 -1.28 -7.47
C GLY A 278 -13.57 -2.61 -6.77
N ARG A 279 -12.68 -3.60 -6.98
CA ARG A 279 -12.79 -4.97 -6.45
C ARG A 279 -13.12 -5.01 -4.95
N GLY A 280 -12.41 -4.24 -4.14
CA GLY A 280 -12.60 -4.26 -2.69
C GLY A 280 -14.03 -3.95 -2.25
N ARG A 281 -14.67 -2.96 -2.91
CA ARG A 281 -16.06 -2.58 -2.62
C ARG A 281 -17.06 -3.64 -3.10
N ILE A 282 -16.78 -4.27 -4.24
CA ILE A 282 -17.61 -5.38 -4.76
C ILE A 282 -17.54 -6.58 -3.80
N VAL A 283 -16.33 -6.95 -3.34
CA VAL A 283 -16.14 -8.03 -2.36
C VAL A 283 -16.87 -7.71 -1.05
N GLN A 284 -16.75 -6.49 -0.52
CA GLN A 284 -17.47 -6.05 0.68
C GLN A 284 -19.00 -6.17 0.52
N MET A 285 -19.53 -5.77 -0.63
CA MET A 285 -20.97 -5.88 -0.93
C MET A 285 -21.40 -7.35 -0.98
N LEU A 286 -20.66 -8.22 -1.69
CA LEU A 286 -20.95 -9.65 -1.78
C LEU A 286 -20.89 -10.36 -0.43
N MET A 287 -20.00 -9.90 0.48
CA MET A 287 -19.87 -10.41 1.83
C MET A 287 -20.93 -9.85 2.81
N GLY A 288 -21.70 -8.85 2.42
CA GLY A 288 -22.69 -8.21 3.29
C GLY A 288 -22.07 -7.33 4.37
N SER A 289 -21.01 -6.58 4.02
CA SER A 289 -20.34 -5.64 4.93
C SER A 289 -21.28 -4.50 5.32
N LYS A 290 -21.32 -4.18 6.61
CA LYS A 290 -22.06 -3.05 7.16
C LYS A 290 -21.21 -1.78 7.28
N SER A 291 -20.15 -1.64 6.48
CA SER A 291 -19.31 -0.44 6.49
C SER A 291 -20.12 0.80 6.11
N GLN A 292 -19.73 1.97 6.66
CA GLN A 292 -20.39 3.23 6.36
C GLN A 292 -20.41 3.55 4.85
N GLU A 293 -19.36 3.14 4.13
CA GLU A 293 -19.23 3.32 2.70
C GLU A 293 -20.29 2.53 1.91
N ILE A 294 -20.53 1.26 2.28
CA ILE A 294 -21.57 0.42 1.66
C ILE A 294 -22.96 0.99 1.93
N MET A 295 -23.20 1.46 3.16
CA MET A 295 -24.49 2.03 3.54
C MET A 295 -24.75 3.37 2.86
N ARG A 296 -23.76 4.26 2.80
CA ARG A 296 -23.88 5.60 2.20
C ARG A 296 -24.25 5.56 0.71
N VAL A 297 -23.69 4.62 -0.04
CA VAL A 297 -24.00 4.46 -1.48
C VAL A 297 -25.09 3.40 -1.74
N ARG A 298 -25.83 3.00 -0.70
CA ARG A 298 -27.00 2.11 -0.74
C ARG A 298 -26.74 0.74 -1.40
N LEU A 299 -25.50 0.24 -1.39
CA LEU A 299 -25.19 -1.08 -1.96
C LEU A 299 -25.79 -2.24 -1.18
N HIS A 300 -26.22 -2.03 0.04
CA HIS A 300 -26.96 -2.99 0.87
C HIS A 300 -28.37 -3.31 0.34
N GLU A 301 -28.92 -2.49 -0.57
CA GLU A 301 -30.21 -2.72 -1.20
C GLU A 301 -30.13 -3.63 -2.44
N LEU A 302 -28.93 -3.90 -2.93
CA LEU A 302 -28.74 -4.79 -4.08
C LEU A 302 -29.12 -6.24 -3.71
N SER A 303 -29.82 -6.93 -4.61
CA SER A 303 -30.22 -8.32 -4.41
C SER A 303 -29.03 -9.31 -4.29
N THR A 304 -27.83 -8.85 -4.60
CA THR A 304 -26.57 -9.60 -4.44
C THR A 304 -25.82 -9.25 -3.15
N TYR A 305 -26.37 -8.34 -2.33
CA TYR A 305 -25.76 -7.99 -1.05
C TYR A 305 -25.74 -9.19 -0.09
N GLY A 306 -24.55 -9.53 0.41
CA GLY A 306 -24.37 -10.62 1.35
C GLY A 306 -24.58 -12.03 0.79
N ILE A 307 -24.79 -12.17 -0.52
CA ILE A 307 -25.10 -13.46 -1.17
C ILE A 307 -23.95 -14.49 -1.06
N LEU A 308 -22.75 -14.03 -0.76
CA LEU A 308 -21.54 -14.85 -0.53
C LEU A 308 -20.99 -14.68 0.90
N LYS A 309 -21.82 -14.26 1.83
CA LYS A 309 -21.50 -14.21 3.26
C LYS A 309 -21.08 -15.61 3.74
N GLY A 310 -19.87 -15.78 4.23
CA GLY A 310 -19.33 -17.08 4.66
C GLY A 310 -18.26 -17.66 3.75
N LYS A 311 -18.05 -17.11 2.54
CA LYS A 311 -16.94 -17.56 1.67
C LYS A 311 -15.57 -16.99 2.03
N GLY A 312 -15.54 -15.91 2.83
CA GLY A 312 -14.30 -15.26 3.24
C GLY A 312 -13.72 -14.31 2.18
N THR A 313 -13.11 -13.21 2.65
CA THR A 313 -12.54 -12.18 1.78
C THR A 313 -11.34 -12.70 0.97
N ALA A 314 -10.50 -13.55 1.57
CA ALA A 314 -9.34 -14.13 0.90
C ALA A 314 -9.79 -14.99 -0.30
N TYR A 315 -10.71 -15.93 -0.08
CA TYR A 315 -11.28 -16.78 -1.13
C TYR A 315 -11.86 -15.94 -2.29
N LEU A 316 -12.65 -14.92 -1.99
CA LEU A 316 -13.23 -14.08 -3.03
C LEU A 316 -12.16 -13.29 -3.79
N ASN A 317 -11.13 -12.78 -3.12
CA ASN A 317 -10.04 -12.08 -3.79
C ASN A 317 -9.27 -12.99 -4.76
N GLU A 318 -8.98 -14.22 -4.37
CA GLU A 318 -8.36 -15.23 -5.25
C GLU A 318 -9.28 -15.59 -6.41
N LEU A 319 -10.58 -15.78 -6.15
CA LEU A 319 -11.56 -16.07 -7.21
C LEU A 319 -11.66 -14.91 -8.20
N PHE A 320 -11.68 -13.65 -7.73
CA PHE A 320 -11.60 -12.48 -8.62
C PHE A 320 -10.35 -12.51 -9.48
N HIS A 321 -9.20 -12.89 -8.92
CA HIS A 321 -7.96 -13.02 -9.68
C HIS A 321 -8.09 -14.09 -10.78
N SER A 322 -8.60 -15.26 -10.45
CA SER A 322 -8.83 -16.34 -11.41
C SER A 322 -9.82 -15.94 -12.52
N LEU A 323 -10.89 -15.20 -12.18
CA LEU A 323 -11.86 -14.71 -13.17
C LEU A 323 -11.26 -13.66 -14.12
N HIS A 324 -10.35 -12.80 -13.62
CA HIS A 324 -9.56 -11.91 -14.47
C HIS A 324 -8.61 -12.67 -15.38
N ALA A 325 -7.89 -13.68 -14.86
CA ALA A 325 -6.92 -14.49 -15.61
C ALA A 325 -7.52 -15.23 -16.80
N VAL A 326 -8.83 -15.56 -16.74
CA VAL A 326 -9.55 -16.22 -17.86
C VAL A 326 -10.38 -15.24 -18.68
N GLY A 327 -10.27 -13.94 -18.38
CA GLY A 327 -10.93 -12.87 -19.13
C GLY A 327 -12.45 -12.79 -18.93
N LEU A 328 -13.00 -13.26 -17.81
CA LEU A 328 -14.41 -13.06 -17.46
C LEU A 328 -14.64 -11.68 -16.82
N LEU A 329 -13.65 -11.16 -16.14
CA LEU A 329 -13.63 -9.81 -15.60
C LEU A 329 -12.51 -8.99 -16.25
N VAL A 330 -12.67 -7.68 -16.25
CA VAL A 330 -11.66 -6.71 -16.67
C VAL A 330 -11.62 -5.56 -15.68
N THR A 331 -10.42 -5.05 -15.45
CA THR A 331 -10.23 -3.79 -14.73
C THR A 331 -10.15 -2.67 -15.75
N GLN A 332 -11.08 -1.74 -15.70
CA GLN A 332 -11.12 -0.60 -16.60
C GLN A 332 -10.17 0.50 -16.13
N ARG A 333 -9.54 1.16 -17.10
CA ARG A 333 -8.63 2.28 -16.89
C ARG A 333 -9.39 3.52 -16.45
N GLY A 334 -8.86 4.24 -15.47
CA GLY A 334 -9.41 5.46 -14.94
C GLY A 334 -8.64 5.92 -13.71
N GLU A 335 -9.10 6.97 -13.05
CA GLU A 335 -8.53 7.48 -11.80
C GLU A 335 -8.47 6.39 -10.71
N TYR A 336 -9.43 5.46 -10.76
CA TYR A 336 -9.49 4.29 -9.86
C TYR A 336 -9.68 3.01 -10.69
N PRO A 337 -9.06 1.86 -10.26
CA PRO A 337 -9.24 0.59 -10.93
C PRO A 337 -10.67 0.08 -10.72
N LEU A 338 -11.52 0.24 -11.72
CA LEU A 338 -12.92 -0.17 -11.69
C LEU A 338 -13.05 -1.56 -12.32
N VAL A 339 -13.72 -2.48 -11.65
CA VAL A 339 -13.91 -3.85 -12.13
C VAL A 339 -15.27 -4.00 -12.78
N THR A 340 -15.28 -4.64 -13.95
CA THR A 340 -16.52 -4.92 -14.68
C THR A 340 -16.46 -6.23 -15.47
N LEU A 341 -17.56 -6.60 -16.10
CA LEU A 341 -17.66 -7.77 -16.95
C LEU A 341 -17.05 -7.54 -18.33
N THR A 342 -16.44 -8.58 -18.88
CA THR A 342 -16.23 -8.69 -20.33
C THR A 342 -17.48 -9.27 -21.01
N SER A 343 -17.52 -9.29 -22.35
CA SER A 343 -18.57 -10.02 -23.09
C SER A 343 -18.59 -11.51 -22.74
N LYS A 344 -17.40 -12.10 -22.55
CA LYS A 344 -17.23 -13.48 -22.10
C LYS A 344 -17.76 -13.69 -20.68
N GLY A 345 -17.51 -12.72 -19.77
CA GLY A 345 -18.05 -12.75 -18.41
C GLY A 345 -19.56 -12.65 -18.35
N GLU A 346 -20.17 -11.85 -19.24
CA GLU A 346 -21.64 -11.81 -19.36
C GLU A 346 -22.22 -13.14 -19.82
N GLN A 347 -21.60 -13.79 -20.82
CA GLN A 347 -22.03 -15.12 -21.29
C GLN A 347 -21.88 -16.18 -20.19
N ALA A 348 -20.75 -16.17 -19.45
CA ALA A 348 -20.56 -17.08 -18.32
C ALA A 348 -21.59 -16.83 -17.20
N MET A 349 -21.90 -15.57 -16.89
CA MET A 349 -22.96 -15.22 -15.93
C MET A 349 -24.32 -15.83 -16.31
N LYS A 350 -24.63 -15.84 -17.61
CA LYS A 350 -25.88 -16.40 -18.14
C LYS A 350 -25.83 -17.94 -18.30
N GLY A 351 -24.65 -18.55 -18.23
CA GLY A 351 -24.43 -19.96 -18.45
C GLY A 351 -24.42 -20.34 -19.93
N GLU A 352 -24.05 -19.41 -20.79
CA GLU A 352 -24.00 -19.58 -22.25
C GLU A 352 -22.66 -20.14 -22.74
N ILE A 353 -21.62 -20.14 -21.87
CA ILE A 353 -20.30 -20.65 -22.21
C ILE A 353 -19.74 -21.54 -21.09
N GLU A 354 -18.90 -22.49 -21.48
CA GLU A 354 -18.04 -23.25 -20.58
C GLU A 354 -16.75 -22.47 -20.32
N TYR A 355 -16.20 -22.63 -19.11
CA TYR A 355 -14.93 -22.04 -18.72
C TYR A 355 -14.21 -22.95 -17.72
N SER A 356 -12.90 -22.77 -17.61
CA SER A 356 -12.07 -23.46 -16.63
C SER A 356 -11.27 -22.45 -15.84
N LEU A 357 -11.20 -22.64 -14.53
CA LEU A 357 -10.48 -21.76 -13.59
C LEU A 357 -9.43 -22.56 -12.82
N VAL A 358 -8.39 -21.88 -12.37
CA VAL A 358 -7.68 -22.30 -11.17
C VAL A 358 -8.57 -21.92 -10.00
N TRP A 359 -9.00 -22.90 -9.25
CA TRP A 359 -9.91 -22.67 -8.14
C TRP A 359 -9.12 -22.26 -6.91
N PRO A 360 -9.57 -21.21 -6.19
CA PRO A 360 -9.03 -20.92 -4.87
C PRO A 360 -9.11 -22.18 -4.04
N GLU A 361 -8.04 -22.50 -3.31
CA GLU A 361 -8.17 -23.57 -2.32
C GLU A 361 -9.40 -23.28 -1.47
N PRO A 362 -10.33 -24.24 -1.30
CA PRO A 362 -11.42 -24.06 -0.36
C PRO A 362 -10.71 -23.67 0.94
N LEU A 363 -11.08 -22.51 1.49
CA LEU A 363 -10.64 -22.20 2.85
C LEU A 363 -10.91 -23.49 3.59
N ARG A 364 -9.87 -24.27 3.85
CA ARG A 364 -9.99 -25.33 4.84
C ARG A 364 -10.62 -24.60 5.98
N GLU A 365 -11.88 -24.92 6.30
CA GLU A 365 -12.41 -24.59 7.61
C GLU A 365 -11.22 -24.84 8.49
N SER A 366 -10.67 -23.78 9.08
CA SER A 366 -9.42 -23.94 9.78
C SER A 366 -9.70 -24.86 10.95
N THR A 367 -9.68 -26.13 10.67
CA THR A 367 -9.05 -27.09 11.52
C THR A 367 -7.57 -26.78 11.41
N ALA A 368 -7.21 -25.54 11.76
CA ALA A 368 -5.91 -25.22 12.28
C ALA A 368 -5.81 -26.11 13.53
N ARG A 369 -5.35 -27.32 13.30
CA ARG A 369 -4.55 -28.00 14.29
C ARG A 369 -3.37 -27.09 14.53
N SER A 370 -3.60 -26.09 15.40
CA SER A 370 -2.56 -25.59 16.26
C SER A 370 -1.91 -26.84 16.86
N PRO A 371 -0.60 -27.00 16.82
CA PRO A 371 0.05 -27.96 17.70
C PRO A 371 -0.22 -27.45 19.11
N GLY A 372 -1.15 -28.06 19.81
CA GLY A 372 -1.62 -27.65 21.13
C GLY A 372 -3.14 -27.48 21.23
N ALA A 373 -3.92 -28.49 20.82
CA ALA A 373 -5.30 -28.64 21.25
C ALA A 373 -5.31 -29.19 22.69
N GLY A 374 -5.11 -28.26 23.63
CA GLY A 374 -5.47 -28.48 25.03
C GLY A 374 -6.59 -27.51 25.33
N ALA A 375 -7.77 -28.06 25.64
CA ALA A 375 -8.96 -27.45 26.26
C ALA A 375 -9.66 -26.34 25.42
N GLU A 376 -10.72 -26.67 24.71
CA GLU A 376 -11.87 -25.79 24.46
C GLU A 376 -12.51 -25.41 25.80
N GLY A 377 -11.91 -24.44 26.50
CA GLY A 377 -12.56 -23.69 27.55
C GLY A 377 -13.56 -22.74 26.90
N ALA A 378 -14.81 -22.79 27.30
CA ALA A 378 -15.89 -21.91 26.88
C ALA A 378 -15.43 -20.45 26.89
N ARG A 379 -15.38 -19.79 25.71
CA ARG A 379 -15.06 -18.37 25.60
C ARG A 379 -16.14 -17.57 26.35
N LEU A 380 -15.77 -16.97 27.47
CA LEU A 380 -16.65 -16.10 28.21
C LEU A 380 -17.13 -14.90 27.39
N PRO A 381 -18.34 -14.39 27.56
CA PRO A 381 -18.77 -13.14 26.98
C PRO A 381 -17.82 -12.01 27.40
N LEU A 382 -17.58 -11.04 26.51
CA LEU A 382 -16.70 -9.91 26.80
C LEU A 382 -17.30 -9.09 27.95
N ASP A 383 -16.59 -9.00 29.05
CA ASP A 383 -16.93 -8.16 30.19
C ASP A 383 -16.50 -6.70 29.88
N PRO A 384 -17.45 -5.74 29.74
CA PRO A 384 -17.11 -4.38 29.37
C PRO A 384 -16.27 -3.65 30.41
N VAL A 385 -16.47 -3.99 31.72
CA VAL A 385 -15.76 -3.34 32.82
C VAL A 385 -14.31 -3.82 32.87
N LEU A 386 -14.09 -5.13 32.78
CA LEU A 386 -12.76 -5.71 32.69
C LEU A 386 -12.01 -5.18 31.45
N TYR A 387 -12.68 -5.13 30.32
CA TYR A 387 -12.06 -4.64 29.07
C TYR A 387 -11.65 -3.17 29.18
N ALA A 388 -12.44 -2.31 29.83
CA ALA A 388 -12.07 -0.91 30.07
C ALA A 388 -10.81 -0.83 30.95
N ARG A 389 -10.73 -1.61 32.02
CA ARG A 389 -9.55 -1.67 32.90
C ARG A 389 -8.29 -2.16 32.17
N LEU A 390 -8.41 -3.15 31.28
CA LEU A 390 -7.30 -3.63 30.47
C LEU A 390 -6.82 -2.54 29.49
N LYS A 391 -7.73 -1.73 28.94
CA LYS A 391 -7.39 -0.58 28.09
C LYS A 391 -6.62 0.48 28.87
N ASP A 392 -7.04 0.79 30.08
CA ASP A 392 -6.38 1.79 30.93
C ASP A 392 -4.99 1.31 31.33
N LEU A 393 -4.85 0.04 31.71
CA LEU A 393 -3.57 -0.58 32.02
C LEU A 393 -2.62 -0.55 30.79
N ARG A 394 -3.11 -0.92 29.61
CA ARG A 394 -2.34 -0.83 28.37
C ARG A 394 -1.85 0.59 28.11
N ASN A 395 -2.74 1.59 28.26
CA ASN A 395 -2.42 2.98 27.98
C ASN A 395 -1.38 3.52 28.99
N SER A 396 -1.41 3.07 30.24
CA SER A 396 -0.41 3.40 31.25
C SER A 396 0.96 2.81 30.90
N LEU A 397 1.02 1.52 30.56
CA LEU A 397 2.24 0.86 30.13
C LEU A 397 2.80 1.47 28.81
N ALA A 398 1.93 1.86 27.90
CA ALA A 398 2.34 2.53 26.67
C ALA A 398 3.06 3.86 26.93
N ARG A 399 2.55 4.65 27.90
CA ARG A 399 3.20 5.92 28.31
C ARG A 399 4.52 5.66 29.02
N GLU A 400 4.53 4.74 29.97
CA GLU A 400 5.73 4.37 30.75
C GLU A 400 6.88 3.92 29.85
N HIS A 401 6.56 3.04 28.88
CA HIS A 401 7.55 2.48 27.96
C HIS A 401 7.76 3.31 26.68
N ARG A 402 7.10 4.46 26.53
CA ARG A 402 7.16 5.37 25.37
C ARG A 402 6.89 4.65 24.04
N VAL A 403 5.91 3.76 24.03
CA VAL A 403 5.46 3.03 22.84
C VAL A 403 3.99 3.35 22.52
N PRO A 404 3.55 3.26 21.27
CA PRO A 404 2.12 3.38 20.97
C PRO A 404 1.30 2.28 21.67
N PRO A 405 0.03 2.51 22.03
CA PRO A 405 -0.80 1.52 22.73
C PRO A 405 -0.89 0.16 22.03
N TYR A 406 -0.92 0.13 20.70
CA TYR A 406 -0.89 -1.11 19.92
C TYR A 406 0.48 -1.83 19.97
N GLY A 407 1.53 -1.12 20.32
CA GLY A 407 2.87 -1.69 20.54
C GLY A 407 2.90 -2.58 21.79
N VAL A 408 2.08 -2.30 22.81
CA VAL A 408 1.84 -3.18 23.96
C VAL A 408 0.96 -4.35 23.49
N PHE A 409 -0.34 -4.13 23.31
CA PHE A 409 -1.28 -5.12 22.77
C PHE A 409 -2.32 -4.47 21.87
N SER A 410 -2.69 -5.13 20.76
CA SER A 410 -3.77 -4.67 19.89
C SER A 410 -5.14 -4.75 20.61
N ASN A 411 -6.15 -4.01 20.11
CA ASN A 411 -7.49 -4.10 20.67
C ASN A 411 -8.02 -5.54 20.63
N ARG A 412 -7.76 -6.26 19.53
CA ARG A 412 -8.17 -7.67 19.39
C ARG A 412 -7.46 -8.57 20.41
N THR A 413 -6.17 -8.39 20.65
CA THR A 413 -5.42 -9.12 21.68
C THR A 413 -5.97 -8.84 23.07
N LEU A 414 -6.36 -7.58 23.37
CA LEU A 414 -7.00 -7.24 24.64
C LEU A 414 -8.39 -7.88 24.81
N GLU A 415 -9.17 -7.97 23.74
CA GLU A 415 -10.46 -8.66 23.75
C GLU A 415 -10.28 -10.15 24.02
N ASP A 416 -9.31 -10.78 23.36
CA ASP A 416 -9.01 -12.19 23.58
C ASP A 416 -8.46 -12.44 25.00
N LEU A 417 -7.62 -11.56 25.54
CA LEU A 417 -7.17 -11.57 26.94
C LEU A 417 -8.34 -11.42 27.93
N ALA A 418 -9.28 -10.50 27.67
CA ALA A 418 -10.46 -10.29 28.52
C ALA A 418 -11.39 -11.49 28.54
N ARG A 419 -11.51 -12.23 27.44
CA ARG A 419 -12.34 -13.43 27.29
C ARG A 419 -11.69 -14.67 27.91
N THR A 420 -10.36 -14.80 27.75
CA THR A 420 -9.59 -15.97 28.19
C THR A 420 -9.18 -15.86 29.66
N ARG A 421 -8.93 -14.64 30.14
CA ARG A 421 -8.48 -14.33 31.54
C ARG A 421 -7.32 -15.23 31.99
N PRO A 422 -6.20 -15.27 31.24
CA PRO A 422 -5.10 -16.17 31.49
C PRO A 422 -4.47 -15.87 32.88
N VAL A 423 -4.13 -16.90 33.63
CA VAL A 423 -3.48 -16.77 34.95
C VAL A 423 -1.99 -17.11 34.91
N SER A 424 -1.52 -17.68 33.79
CA SER A 424 -0.09 -18.01 33.57
C SER A 424 0.42 -17.41 32.24
N VAL A 425 1.74 -17.35 32.11
CA VAL A 425 2.39 -16.87 30.89
C VAL A 425 2.13 -17.84 29.72
N GLU A 426 2.12 -19.14 30.01
CA GLU A 426 1.89 -20.20 29.02
C GLU A 426 0.49 -20.09 28.41
N GLU A 427 -0.52 -19.86 29.25
CA GLU A 427 -1.90 -19.64 28.76
C GLU A 427 -2.03 -18.39 27.94
N ALA A 428 -1.37 -17.30 28.31
CA ALA A 428 -1.42 -16.04 27.60
C ALA A 428 -0.67 -16.11 26.27
N MET A 429 0.41 -16.86 26.16
CA MET A 429 1.16 -17.07 24.91
C MET A 429 0.36 -17.83 23.86
N GLY A 430 -0.69 -18.56 24.25
CA GLY A 430 -1.66 -19.15 23.33
C GLY A 430 -2.56 -18.12 22.63
N ILE A 431 -2.57 -16.87 23.09
CA ILE A 431 -3.41 -15.80 22.52
C ILE A 431 -2.67 -15.09 21.39
N LYS A 432 -3.33 -14.97 20.24
CA LYS A 432 -2.76 -14.29 19.08
C LYS A 432 -2.39 -12.84 19.38
N GLY A 433 -1.11 -12.50 19.21
CA GLY A 433 -0.57 -11.16 19.47
C GLY A 433 0.16 -11.04 20.82
N VAL A 434 0.24 -12.12 21.61
CA VAL A 434 1.08 -12.25 22.80
C VAL A 434 2.30 -13.11 22.41
N GLY A 435 3.33 -12.49 21.83
CA GLY A 435 4.60 -13.16 21.53
C GLY A 435 5.56 -13.08 22.73
N ALA A 436 6.62 -13.90 22.73
CA ALA A 436 7.59 -14.02 23.84
C ALA A 436 8.13 -12.65 24.31
N VAL A 437 8.56 -11.79 23.42
CA VAL A 437 9.06 -10.44 23.72
C VAL A 437 8.02 -9.55 24.40
N LYS A 438 6.76 -9.59 23.95
CA LYS A 438 5.68 -8.82 24.56
C LYS A 438 5.23 -9.41 25.88
N ALA A 439 5.26 -10.74 26.00
CA ALA A 439 4.96 -11.44 27.25
C ALA A 439 5.96 -11.07 28.35
N GLU A 440 7.24 -11.13 28.04
CA GLU A 440 8.31 -10.75 28.98
C GLU A 440 8.20 -9.29 29.43
N ARG A 441 7.91 -8.38 28.48
CA ARG A 441 7.97 -6.94 28.70
C ARG A 441 6.70 -6.34 29.32
N PHE A 442 5.52 -6.86 28.96
CA PHE A 442 4.25 -6.19 29.25
C PHE A 442 3.20 -7.07 29.93
N LEU A 443 3.31 -8.42 29.90
CA LEU A 443 2.23 -9.31 30.29
C LEU A 443 2.00 -9.37 31.81
N LYS A 444 3.05 -9.24 32.61
CA LYS A 444 2.99 -9.43 34.06
C LYS A 444 1.88 -8.60 34.74
N PRO A 445 1.70 -7.30 34.50
CA PRO A 445 0.64 -6.51 35.09
C PRO A 445 -0.77 -6.97 34.69
N PHE A 446 -0.94 -7.51 33.49
CA PHE A 446 -2.22 -8.07 33.04
C PHE A 446 -2.56 -9.37 33.80
N LEU A 447 -1.58 -10.26 34.02
CA LEU A 447 -1.77 -11.48 34.78
C LEU A 447 -2.10 -11.19 36.26
N GLU A 448 -1.47 -10.18 36.85
CA GLU A 448 -1.78 -9.74 38.22
C GLU A 448 -3.22 -9.23 38.31
N LEU A 449 -3.71 -8.48 37.32
CA LEU A 449 -5.10 -8.03 37.29
C LEU A 449 -6.07 -9.18 37.14
N PHE A 450 -5.81 -10.20 36.33
CA PHE A 450 -6.68 -11.38 36.21
C PHE A 450 -6.70 -12.21 37.48
N ARG A 451 -5.57 -12.38 38.17
CA ARG A 451 -5.49 -13.10 39.44
C ARG A 451 -6.27 -12.38 40.54
N ALA A 452 -6.22 -11.06 40.59
CA ALA A 452 -6.98 -10.25 41.54
C ALA A 452 -8.51 -10.34 41.30
N GLU A 453 -8.94 -10.57 40.07
CA GLU A 453 -10.35 -10.78 39.71
C GLU A 453 -10.83 -12.22 39.98
N ALA A 454 -9.95 -13.21 39.82
CA ALA A 454 -10.27 -14.61 40.08
C ALA A 454 -10.37 -14.94 41.59
N GLY A 455 -9.83 -14.08 42.47
CA GLY A 455 -9.87 -14.22 43.91
C GLY A 455 -11.05 -13.51 44.57
N LYS A 456 -11.95 -12.91 43.79
CA LYS A 456 -13.22 -12.34 44.26
C LYS A 456 -14.39 -13.23 43.86
#